data_802477a0a2f743deebc06c6ce903bb6e
#
_entry.id   802477a0a2f743deebc06c6ce903bb6e
#
_cell.length_a   1.000
_cell.length_b   1.000
_cell.length_c   1.000
_cell.angle_alpha   90.00
_cell.angle_beta   90.00
_cell.angle_gamma   90.00
#
_symmetry.space_group_name_H-M   'P 1'
#
loop_
_entity.id
_entity.type
_entity.pdbx_description
1 polymer ?
#
loop_
_entity_poly.entity_id
_entity_poly.type
_entity_poly.pdbx_seq_one_letter_code
_entity_poly.pdbx_strand_id
1 'polypeptide(L)'
;MSESRQHLSMIRSYTAADALTIGNASCGTIAIFLCLDFVATGSPRYLWMAFILIPLALVCDVLDGYVARSQKSRQSVLGGDLDSLADVISFGVAPAVLGFTLGLRGGWDMVCLTYFVVCGVSRLARFNATAAALSDATTGKVKYFEGTPIPTTIVIVGLLAMAFMLERIDGALWFGTVRIASATLHPLALLYVASGSAMISTIRIPKP
;
A
#
# COMPACT_ATOMS: atom_id res chain seq x y z
N MET A 1 16.03 28.93 -34.90
CA MET A 1 16.43 27.91 -33.91
C MET A 1 15.23 27.01 -33.71
N SER A 2 15.35 25.75 -34.18
CA SER A 2 14.28 24.74 -34.17
C SER A 2 14.12 24.21 -32.74
N GLU A 3 12.98 24.51 -32.09
CA GLU A 3 12.56 23.74 -30.91
C GLU A 3 12.24 22.31 -31.34
N SER A 4 13.17 21.41 -31.14
CA SER A 4 12.89 19.98 -31.27
C SER A 4 11.83 19.62 -30.21
N ARG A 5 10.61 19.37 -30.67
CA ARG A 5 9.53 18.83 -29.84
C ARG A 5 10.03 17.53 -29.18
N GLN A 6 10.36 17.62 -27.91
CA GLN A 6 10.77 16.44 -27.14
C GLN A 6 9.52 15.60 -26.81
N HIS A 7 9.11 14.75 -27.76
CA HIS A 7 8.11 13.73 -27.51
C HIS A 7 8.70 12.71 -26.51
N LEU A 8 7.97 12.36 -25.45
CA LEU A 8 8.36 11.44 -24.39
C LEU A 8 9.49 11.91 -23.45
N SER A 9 9.54 13.21 -23.13
CA SER A 9 10.55 13.75 -22.19
C SER A 9 10.48 13.12 -20.79
N MET A 10 9.31 12.68 -20.32
CA MET A 10 9.13 12.06 -19.01
C MET A 10 9.88 10.73 -18.85
N ILE A 11 9.91 9.87 -19.88
CA ILE A 11 10.58 8.56 -19.81
C ILE A 11 12.11 8.72 -19.73
N ARG A 12 12.67 9.79 -20.25
CA ARG A 12 14.13 10.05 -20.22
C ARG A 12 14.66 10.45 -18.85
N SER A 13 13.80 10.86 -17.93
CA SER A 13 14.18 11.27 -16.58
C SER A 13 14.12 10.14 -15.57
N TYR A 14 13.62 8.96 -15.94
CA TYR A 14 13.51 7.83 -15.02
C TYR A 14 14.88 7.23 -14.69
N THR A 15 15.05 6.89 -13.41
CA THR A 15 16.21 6.18 -12.88
C THR A 15 15.91 4.68 -12.74
N ALA A 16 16.93 3.88 -12.40
CA ALA A 16 16.71 2.47 -12.08
C ALA A 16 15.82 2.28 -10.83
N ALA A 17 15.87 3.21 -9.88
CA ALA A 17 14.97 3.23 -8.73
C ALA A 17 13.51 3.42 -9.18
N ASP A 18 13.25 4.42 -10.04
CA ASP A 18 11.88 4.68 -10.54
C ASP A 18 11.30 3.45 -11.28
N ALA A 19 12.14 2.66 -11.97
CA ALA A 19 11.69 1.42 -12.62
C ALA A 19 11.25 0.36 -11.59
N LEU A 20 11.92 0.25 -10.46
CA LEU A 20 11.52 -0.63 -9.35
C LEU A 20 10.23 -0.16 -8.70
N THR A 21 10.07 1.15 -8.51
CA THR A 21 8.84 1.75 -7.99
C THR A 21 7.64 1.50 -8.92
N ILE A 22 7.84 1.57 -10.25
CA ILE A 22 6.82 1.16 -11.23
C ILE A 22 6.53 -0.34 -11.13
N GLY A 23 7.54 -1.16 -10.87
CA GLY A 23 7.41 -2.58 -10.59
C GLY A 23 6.54 -2.85 -9.36
N ASN A 24 6.76 -2.09 -8.26
CA ASN A 24 5.92 -2.11 -7.06
C ASN A 24 4.44 -1.84 -7.44
N ALA A 25 4.14 -0.71 -8.07
CA ALA A 25 2.78 -0.35 -8.49
C ALA A 25 2.15 -1.41 -9.43
N SER A 26 2.96 -2.00 -10.32
CA SER A 26 2.49 -3.06 -11.22
C SER A 26 2.08 -4.32 -10.47
N CYS A 27 2.87 -4.75 -9.49
CA CYS A 27 2.55 -5.90 -8.63
C CYS A 27 1.24 -5.67 -7.88
N GLY A 28 1.04 -4.49 -7.28
CA GLY A 28 -0.21 -4.13 -6.58
C GLY A 28 -1.41 -4.13 -7.52
N THR A 29 -1.26 -3.54 -8.71
CA THR A 29 -2.34 -3.47 -9.72
C THR A 29 -2.72 -4.87 -10.23
N ILE A 30 -1.74 -5.72 -10.54
CA ILE A 30 -1.99 -7.11 -10.97
C ILE A 30 -2.65 -7.89 -9.84
N ALA A 31 -2.26 -7.70 -8.57
CA ALA A 31 -2.91 -8.35 -7.43
C ALA A 31 -4.39 -7.97 -7.34
N ILE A 32 -4.78 -6.72 -7.63
CA ILE A 32 -6.18 -6.29 -7.71
C ILE A 32 -6.91 -7.03 -8.82
N PHE A 33 -6.34 -7.12 -10.03
CA PHE A 33 -6.96 -7.86 -11.14
C PHE A 33 -7.14 -9.35 -10.82
N LEU A 34 -6.17 -9.97 -10.16
CA LEU A 34 -6.28 -11.35 -9.71
C LEU A 34 -7.39 -11.55 -8.65
N CYS A 35 -7.62 -10.58 -7.78
CA CYS A 35 -8.77 -10.59 -6.89
C CYS A 35 -10.10 -10.57 -7.67
N LEU A 36 -10.21 -9.76 -8.72
CA LEU A 36 -11.38 -9.72 -9.58
C LEU A 36 -11.56 -11.04 -10.35
N ASP A 37 -10.49 -11.63 -10.87
CA ASP A 37 -10.54 -12.94 -11.54
C ASP A 37 -10.98 -14.05 -10.58
N PHE A 38 -10.55 -14.01 -9.32
CA PHE A 38 -11.03 -14.94 -8.31
C PHE A 38 -12.54 -14.79 -8.08
N VAL A 39 -13.05 -13.57 -7.96
CA VAL A 39 -14.49 -13.32 -7.79
C VAL A 39 -15.27 -13.83 -8.99
N ALA A 40 -14.73 -13.71 -10.20
CA ALA A 40 -15.38 -14.13 -11.43
C ALA A 40 -15.37 -15.66 -11.64
N THR A 41 -14.29 -16.34 -11.22
CA THR A 41 -14.04 -17.75 -11.57
C THR A 41 -14.09 -18.72 -10.39
N GLY A 42 -13.94 -18.21 -9.15
CA GLY A 42 -13.78 -19.03 -7.93
C GLY A 42 -12.46 -19.79 -7.85
N SER A 43 -11.52 -19.58 -8.78
CA SER A 43 -10.28 -20.37 -8.83
C SER A 43 -9.24 -19.91 -7.79
N PRO A 44 -8.86 -20.75 -6.79
CA PRO A 44 -7.95 -20.41 -5.71
C PRO A 44 -6.57 -19.92 -6.17
N ARG A 45 -6.14 -20.32 -7.38
CA ARG A 45 -4.83 -19.95 -7.93
C ARG A 45 -4.64 -18.44 -8.02
N TYR A 46 -5.70 -17.70 -8.35
CA TYR A 46 -5.63 -16.25 -8.49
C TYR A 46 -5.33 -15.56 -7.15
N LEU A 47 -5.94 -16.00 -6.06
CA LEU A 47 -5.64 -15.48 -4.74
C LEU A 47 -4.22 -15.82 -4.28
N TRP A 48 -3.74 -17.05 -4.55
CA TRP A 48 -2.35 -17.39 -4.25
C TRP A 48 -1.36 -16.51 -4.99
N MET A 49 -1.61 -16.19 -6.25
CA MET A 49 -0.79 -15.26 -7.01
C MET A 49 -0.85 -13.85 -6.40
N ALA A 50 -2.03 -13.35 -6.00
CA ALA A 50 -2.17 -12.06 -5.34
C ALA A 50 -1.40 -12.01 -4.02
N PHE A 51 -1.47 -13.07 -3.19
CA PHE A 51 -0.69 -13.20 -1.94
C PHE A 51 0.83 -13.22 -2.15
N ILE A 52 1.30 -13.63 -3.32
CA ILE A 52 2.74 -13.58 -3.67
C ILE A 52 3.12 -12.20 -4.21
N LEU A 53 2.26 -11.56 -5.00
CA LEU A 53 2.58 -10.28 -5.65
C LEU A 53 2.67 -9.11 -4.66
N ILE A 54 1.86 -9.10 -3.59
CA ILE A 54 1.92 -8.01 -2.59
C ILE A 54 3.26 -8.04 -1.81
N PRO A 55 3.77 -9.18 -1.29
CA PRO A 55 5.14 -9.27 -0.78
C PRO A 55 6.21 -8.93 -1.82
N LEU A 56 6.02 -9.30 -3.08
CA LEU A 56 6.95 -8.93 -4.15
C LEU A 56 6.98 -7.41 -4.39
N ALA A 57 5.82 -6.74 -4.28
CA ALA A 57 5.76 -5.28 -4.29
C ALA A 57 6.61 -4.67 -3.17
N LEU A 58 6.56 -5.25 -1.95
CA LEU A 58 7.41 -4.81 -0.83
C LEU A 58 8.90 -5.01 -1.12
N VAL A 59 9.28 -6.10 -1.80
CA VAL A 59 10.69 -6.30 -2.20
C VAL A 59 11.12 -5.22 -3.19
N CYS A 60 10.26 -4.87 -4.16
CA CYS A 60 10.55 -3.78 -5.11
C CYS A 60 10.71 -2.43 -4.39
N ASP A 61 9.83 -2.09 -3.45
CA ASP A 61 9.87 -0.88 -2.62
C ASP A 61 11.19 -0.78 -1.80
N VAL A 62 11.58 -1.86 -1.13
CA VAL A 62 12.84 -1.87 -0.37
C VAL A 62 14.06 -1.72 -1.29
N LEU A 63 14.02 -2.34 -2.47
CA LEU A 63 15.10 -2.28 -3.44
C LEU A 63 15.23 -0.90 -4.09
N ASP A 64 14.12 -0.23 -4.43
CA ASP A 64 14.18 1.11 -5.00
C ASP A 64 14.76 2.12 -4.00
N GLY A 65 14.34 2.04 -2.74
CA GLY A 65 14.93 2.83 -1.67
C GLY A 65 16.42 2.57 -1.45
N TYR A 66 16.89 1.32 -1.63
CA TYR A 66 18.31 0.99 -1.57
C TYR A 66 19.09 1.58 -2.77
N VAL A 67 18.56 1.40 -3.99
CA VAL A 67 19.15 1.92 -5.22
C VAL A 67 19.20 3.45 -5.23
N ALA A 68 18.11 4.12 -4.81
CA ALA A 68 18.04 5.58 -4.71
C ALA A 68 19.11 6.14 -3.76
N ARG A 69 19.34 5.50 -2.61
CA ARG A 69 20.39 5.90 -1.66
C ARG A 69 21.81 5.67 -2.18
N SER A 70 22.03 4.67 -3.02
CA SER A 70 23.34 4.37 -3.60
C SER A 70 23.71 5.32 -4.75
N GLN A 71 22.72 5.86 -5.46
CA GLN A 71 22.91 6.73 -6.63
C GLN A 71 22.77 8.22 -6.27
N LYS A 72 23.62 8.74 -5.36
CA LYS A 72 23.57 10.13 -4.86
C LYS A 72 23.63 11.23 -5.95
N SER A 73 24.09 10.93 -7.18
CA SER A 73 24.26 11.91 -8.25
C SER A 73 23.05 12.08 -9.18
N ARG A 74 22.03 11.24 -9.08
CA ARG A 74 20.81 11.30 -9.89
C ARG A 74 19.58 11.08 -8.99
N GLN A 75 19.25 12.04 -8.18
CA GLN A 75 17.95 12.03 -7.51
C GLN A 75 16.87 12.42 -8.54
N SER A 76 15.91 11.53 -8.73
CA SER A 76 14.71 11.85 -9.52
C SER A 76 13.89 12.90 -8.79
N VAL A 77 13.53 13.98 -9.45
CA VAL A 77 12.65 15.02 -8.90
C VAL A 77 11.26 14.45 -8.59
N LEU A 78 10.85 13.41 -9.32
CA LEU A 78 9.54 12.75 -9.19
C LEU A 78 9.57 11.51 -8.30
N GLY A 79 10.76 11.01 -7.90
CA GLY A 79 10.94 9.71 -7.27
C GLY A 79 10.11 9.54 -5.98
N GLY A 80 10.12 10.54 -5.10
CA GLY A 80 9.36 10.48 -3.85
C GLY A 80 7.85 10.48 -4.03
N ASP A 81 7.35 11.23 -5.03
CA ASP A 81 5.92 11.24 -5.33
C ASP A 81 5.48 9.95 -6.01
N LEU A 82 6.30 9.43 -6.92
CA LEU A 82 6.07 8.15 -7.60
C LEU A 82 6.03 7.00 -6.61
N ASP A 83 6.96 6.96 -5.66
CA ASP A 83 7.04 6.00 -4.57
C ASP A 83 5.76 6.02 -3.72
N SER A 84 5.34 7.20 -3.27
CA SER A 84 4.11 7.34 -2.50
C SER A 84 2.86 6.89 -3.26
N LEU A 85 2.77 7.16 -4.57
CA LEU A 85 1.66 6.72 -5.40
C LEU A 85 1.66 5.19 -5.59
N ALA A 86 2.83 4.58 -5.78
CA ALA A 86 3.00 3.14 -5.86
C ALA A 86 2.58 2.45 -4.55
N ASP A 87 2.99 2.99 -3.42
CA ASP A 87 2.67 2.49 -2.08
C ASP A 87 1.17 2.53 -1.79
N VAL A 88 0.46 3.60 -2.20
CA VAL A 88 -1.00 3.66 -2.07
C VAL A 88 -1.66 2.50 -2.79
N ILE A 89 -1.20 2.16 -3.99
CA ILE A 89 -1.76 1.04 -4.78
C ILE A 89 -1.47 -0.29 -4.10
N SER A 90 -0.21 -0.56 -3.79
CA SER A 90 0.27 -1.89 -3.40
C SER A 90 0.02 -2.22 -1.92
N PHE A 91 0.08 -1.22 -1.03
CA PHE A 91 -0.06 -1.41 0.42
C PHE A 91 -1.29 -0.76 1.01
N GLY A 92 -2.00 0.08 0.23
CA GLY A 92 -3.30 0.65 0.59
C GLY A 92 -4.44 -0.08 -0.10
N VAL A 93 -4.59 0.12 -1.42
CA VAL A 93 -5.75 -0.36 -2.17
C VAL A 93 -5.75 -1.87 -2.35
N ALA A 94 -4.63 -2.49 -2.76
CA ALA A 94 -4.60 -3.93 -3.01
C ALA A 94 -4.92 -4.78 -1.76
N PRO A 95 -4.40 -4.50 -0.55
CA PRO A 95 -4.81 -5.20 0.67
C PRO A 95 -6.29 -4.97 1.04
N ALA A 96 -6.85 -3.78 0.79
CA ALA A 96 -8.26 -3.51 1.03
C ALA A 96 -9.15 -4.33 0.08
N VAL A 97 -8.81 -4.37 -1.23
CA VAL A 97 -9.51 -5.19 -2.23
C VAL A 97 -9.38 -6.67 -1.89
N LEU A 98 -8.21 -7.12 -1.42
CA LEU A 98 -7.99 -8.51 -1.00
C LEU A 98 -8.91 -8.89 0.17
N GLY A 99 -9.02 -8.03 1.20
CA GLY A 99 -9.94 -8.24 2.33
C GLY A 99 -11.39 -8.30 1.88
N PHE A 100 -11.81 -7.40 1.01
CA PHE A 100 -13.15 -7.39 0.41
C PHE A 100 -13.42 -8.68 -0.39
N THR A 101 -12.44 -9.14 -1.16
CA THR A 101 -12.53 -10.37 -1.97
C THR A 101 -12.72 -11.61 -1.09
N LEU A 102 -12.08 -11.65 0.07
CA LEU A 102 -12.16 -12.76 1.02
C LEU A 102 -13.41 -12.77 1.90
N GLY A 103 -14.27 -11.75 1.77
CA GLY A 103 -15.57 -11.75 2.44
C GLY A 103 -15.88 -10.53 3.31
N LEU A 104 -14.97 -9.55 3.45
CA LEU A 104 -15.27 -8.29 4.16
C LEU A 104 -16.17 -7.39 3.29
N ARG A 105 -17.44 -7.82 3.09
CA ARG A 105 -18.39 -7.19 2.16
C ARG A 105 -19.56 -6.50 2.86
N GLY A 106 -19.55 -6.45 4.18
CA GLY A 106 -20.57 -5.74 4.95
C GLY A 106 -20.50 -4.22 4.72
N GLY A 107 -21.60 -3.52 4.93
CA GLY A 107 -21.61 -2.06 4.77
C GLY A 107 -20.60 -1.37 5.69
N TRP A 108 -20.47 -1.84 6.92
CA TRP A 108 -19.44 -1.34 7.85
C TRP A 108 -18.03 -1.78 7.47
N ASP A 109 -17.86 -2.96 6.86
CA ASP A 109 -16.55 -3.39 6.38
C ASP A 109 -16.03 -2.45 5.29
N MET A 110 -16.88 -2.05 4.36
CA MET A 110 -16.51 -1.08 3.31
C MET A 110 -16.07 0.26 3.91
N VAL A 111 -16.73 0.72 4.98
CA VAL A 111 -16.31 1.92 5.72
C VAL A 111 -14.94 1.72 6.35
N CYS A 112 -14.69 0.58 7.00
CA CYS A 112 -13.39 0.26 7.61
C CYS A 112 -12.26 0.19 6.58
N LEU A 113 -12.50 -0.48 5.44
CA LEU A 113 -11.53 -0.60 4.35
C LEU A 113 -11.24 0.76 3.71
N THR A 114 -12.27 1.57 3.48
CA THR A 114 -12.11 2.93 2.94
C THR A 114 -11.33 3.81 3.92
N TYR A 115 -11.67 3.78 5.21
CA TYR A 115 -10.94 4.51 6.25
C TYR A 115 -9.45 4.17 6.24
N PHE A 116 -9.12 2.88 6.16
CA PHE A 116 -7.74 2.42 6.09
C PHE A 116 -6.98 3.02 4.90
N VAL A 117 -7.55 2.97 3.69
CA VAL A 117 -6.93 3.55 2.49
C VAL A 117 -6.72 5.05 2.64
N VAL A 118 -7.74 5.78 3.13
CA VAL A 118 -7.66 7.24 3.35
C VAL A 118 -6.59 7.60 4.38
N CYS A 119 -6.44 6.81 5.46
CA CYS A 119 -5.35 7.00 6.41
C CYS A 119 -3.98 6.82 5.76
N GLY A 120 -3.81 5.80 4.90
CA GLY A 120 -2.57 5.58 4.15
C GLY A 120 -2.23 6.76 3.24
N VAL A 121 -3.20 7.24 2.46
CA VAL A 121 -3.05 8.43 1.60
C VAL A 121 -2.67 9.66 2.42
N SER A 122 -3.38 9.93 3.53
CA SER A 122 -3.11 11.08 4.40
C SER A 122 -1.70 11.03 5.00
N ARG A 123 -1.25 9.84 5.39
CA ARG A 123 0.10 9.63 5.93
C ARG A 123 1.18 9.95 4.89
N LEU A 124 1.05 9.41 3.68
CA LEU A 124 2.03 9.61 2.61
C LEU A 124 2.07 11.07 2.16
N ALA A 125 0.91 11.73 2.03
CA ALA A 125 0.82 13.15 1.72
C ALA A 125 1.53 14.01 2.80
N ARG A 126 1.31 13.70 4.10
CA ARG A 126 1.99 14.41 5.19
C ARG A 126 3.50 14.18 5.13
N PHE A 127 3.94 12.93 4.87
CA PHE A 127 5.36 12.61 4.78
C PHE A 127 6.05 13.41 3.67
N ASN A 128 5.47 13.49 2.47
CA ASN A 128 5.99 14.25 1.35
C ASN A 128 6.04 15.75 1.65
N ALA A 129 4.98 16.31 2.23
CA ALA A 129 4.94 17.72 2.62
C ALA A 129 6.01 18.06 3.68
N THR A 130 6.22 17.20 4.67
CA THR A 130 7.22 17.38 5.72
C THR A 130 8.64 17.23 5.17
N ALA A 131 8.87 16.25 4.28
CA ALA A 131 10.16 16.06 3.64
C ALA A 131 10.56 17.26 2.77
N ALA A 132 9.61 17.84 2.03
CA ALA A 132 9.82 19.06 1.25
C ALA A 132 10.19 20.27 2.14
N ALA A 133 9.45 20.48 3.25
CA ALA A 133 9.71 21.56 4.19
C ALA A 133 11.07 21.44 4.89
N LEU A 134 11.56 20.22 5.12
CA LEU A 134 12.85 19.97 5.76
C LEU A 134 14.04 20.06 4.80
N SER A 135 13.83 19.87 3.49
CA SER A 135 14.88 20.08 2.50
C SER A 135 15.23 21.57 2.32
N ASP A 136 14.31 22.48 2.63
CA ASP A 136 14.51 23.93 2.61
C ASP A 136 15.19 24.46 3.92
N ALA A 137 15.18 23.68 4.99
CA ALA A 137 15.77 24.05 6.27
C ALA A 137 17.14 23.37 6.45
N THR A 138 18.21 24.14 6.35
CA THR A 138 19.63 23.70 6.44
C THR A 138 20.08 23.05 7.76
N THR A 139 19.17 22.74 8.68
CA THR A 139 19.51 22.17 9.99
C THR A 139 18.38 21.33 10.58
N GLY A 140 18.23 20.09 10.18
CA GLY A 140 17.26 19.26 10.90
C GLY A 140 17.26 17.79 10.51
N LYS A 141 18.18 17.00 11.07
CA LYS A 141 18.01 15.54 11.09
C LYS A 141 16.73 15.21 11.85
N VAL A 142 15.68 14.82 11.14
CA VAL A 142 14.46 14.26 11.75
C VAL A 142 14.85 12.96 12.44
N LYS A 143 14.77 12.95 13.78
CA LYS A 143 15.19 11.81 14.62
C LYS A 143 14.10 10.73 14.74
N TYR A 144 12.87 11.00 14.34
CA TYR A 144 11.72 10.11 14.55
C TYR A 144 10.78 10.16 13.36
N PHE A 145 10.20 8.99 13.01
CA PHE A 145 9.05 8.92 12.14
C PHE A 145 7.78 8.97 12.99
N GLU A 146 6.76 9.72 12.55
CA GLU A 146 5.43 9.71 13.16
C GLU A 146 4.55 8.69 12.43
N GLY A 147 3.92 7.80 13.19
CA GLY A 147 3.04 6.74 12.71
C GLY A 147 3.75 5.54 12.07
N THR A 148 3.00 4.44 11.90
CA THR A 148 3.53 3.22 11.27
C THR A 148 3.69 3.37 9.76
N PRO A 149 4.74 2.80 9.15
CA PRO A 149 4.90 2.77 7.69
C PRO A 149 3.74 2.03 7.01
N ILE A 150 3.30 2.49 5.82
CA ILE A 150 2.20 1.83 5.10
C ILE A 150 2.54 0.36 4.73
N PRO A 151 3.78 -0.04 4.38
CA PRO A 151 4.12 -1.43 4.12
C PRO A 151 3.89 -2.40 5.29
N THR A 152 3.65 -1.91 6.53
CA THR A 152 3.30 -2.79 7.66
C THR A 152 1.98 -3.54 7.43
N THR A 153 1.17 -3.13 6.45
CA THR A 153 -0.03 -3.86 6.00
C THR A 153 0.25 -5.26 5.50
N ILE A 154 1.52 -5.59 5.21
CA ILE A 154 1.93 -6.96 4.87
C ILE A 154 1.55 -7.98 5.97
N VAL A 155 1.46 -7.55 7.23
CA VAL A 155 0.99 -8.38 8.34
C VAL A 155 -0.48 -8.76 8.15
N ILE A 156 -1.32 -7.80 7.72
CA ILE A 156 -2.74 -8.07 7.42
C ILE A 156 -2.84 -9.05 6.25
N VAL A 157 -2.03 -8.86 5.20
CA VAL A 157 -1.99 -9.77 4.04
C VAL A 157 -1.60 -11.18 4.47
N GLY A 158 -0.62 -11.33 5.38
CA GLY A 158 -0.23 -12.62 5.95
C GLY A 158 -1.36 -13.28 6.76
N LEU A 159 -2.09 -12.51 7.57
CA LEU A 159 -3.26 -13.01 8.30
C LEU A 159 -4.38 -13.45 7.36
N LEU A 160 -4.63 -12.71 6.28
CA LEU A 160 -5.61 -13.08 5.26
C LEU A 160 -5.17 -14.33 4.49
N ALA A 161 -3.88 -14.48 4.18
CA ALA A 161 -3.35 -15.69 3.56
C ALA A 161 -3.56 -16.91 4.47
N MET A 162 -3.32 -16.75 5.77
CA MET A 162 -3.57 -17.81 6.75
C MET A 162 -5.07 -18.14 6.85
N ALA A 163 -5.95 -17.12 6.84
CA ALA A 163 -7.39 -17.34 6.82
C ALA A 163 -7.82 -18.13 5.56
N PHE A 164 -7.26 -17.77 4.41
CA PHE A 164 -7.50 -18.46 3.15
C PHE A 164 -7.02 -19.91 3.17
N MET A 165 -5.82 -20.19 3.69
CA MET A 165 -5.29 -21.53 3.88
C MET A 165 -6.17 -22.42 4.76
N LEU A 166 -6.81 -21.81 5.77
CA LEU A 166 -7.70 -22.50 6.71
C LEU A 166 -9.16 -22.52 6.24
N GLU A 167 -9.42 -22.16 4.99
CA GLU A 167 -10.75 -22.06 4.38
C GLU A 167 -11.71 -21.14 5.16
N ARG A 168 -11.17 -20.15 5.88
CA ARG A 168 -11.91 -19.17 6.65
C ARG A 168 -12.17 -17.92 5.80
N ILE A 169 -13.03 -18.08 4.79
CA ILE A 169 -13.42 -17.00 3.85
C ILE A 169 -14.94 -16.86 3.79
N ASP A 170 -15.41 -15.77 3.24
CA ASP A 170 -16.83 -15.44 3.14
C ASP A 170 -17.57 -15.63 4.48
N GLY A 171 -18.63 -16.41 4.52
CA GLY A 171 -19.44 -16.67 5.73
C GLY A 171 -18.73 -17.43 6.84
N ALA A 172 -17.53 -17.99 6.59
CA ALA A 172 -16.71 -18.72 7.58
C ALA A 172 -15.58 -17.86 8.15
N LEU A 173 -15.55 -16.55 7.88
CA LEU A 173 -14.53 -15.64 8.41
C LEU A 173 -14.42 -15.72 9.94
N TRP A 174 -13.20 -15.55 10.45
CA TRP A 174 -12.94 -15.53 11.88
C TRP A 174 -13.76 -14.45 12.59
N PHE A 175 -14.24 -14.80 13.78
CA PHE A 175 -15.09 -13.97 14.65
C PHE A 175 -16.53 -13.73 14.15
N GLY A 176 -16.90 -14.35 13.01
CA GLY A 176 -18.25 -14.27 12.48
C GLY A 176 -18.65 -12.86 12.03
N THR A 177 -19.93 -12.56 12.13
CA THR A 177 -20.52 -11.27 11.72
C THR A 177 -21.31 -10.64 12.85
N VAL A 178 -21.22 -9.32 13.00
CA VAL A 178 -22.03 -8.51 13.91
C VAL A 178 -22.93 -7.60 13.09
N ARG A 179 -24.22 -7.59 13.36
CA ARG A 179 -25.17 -6.69 12.72
C ARG A 179 -25.30 -5.42 13.54
N ILE A 180 -24.93 -4.27 12.95
CA ILE A 180 -25.05 -2.95 13.57
C ILE A 180 -26.01 -2.12 12.73
N ALA A 181 -27.18 -1.79 13.28
CA ALA A 181 -28.28 -1.15 12.56
C ALA A 181 -28.69 -1.97 11.32
N SER A 182 -28.63 -1.40 10.11
CA SER A 182 -29.01 -2.03 8.84
C SER A 182 -27.87 -2.72 8.11
N ALA A 183 -26.62 -2.66 8.62
CA ALA A 183 -25.44 -3.16 7.95
C ALA A 183 -24.68 -4.19 8.80
N THR A 184 -23.88 -5.02 8.15
CA THR A 184 -23.03 -6.04 8.77
C THR A 184 -21.61 -5.52 8.93
N LEU A 185 -20.96 -5.94 10.02
CA LEU A 185 -19.55 -5.75 10.32
C LEU A 185 -18.91 -7.12 10.60
N HIS A 186 -17.81 -7.41 9.96
CA HIS A 186 -16.94 -8.51 10.34
C HIS A 186 -15.86 -7.95 11.30
N PRO A 187 -15.69 -8.51 12.51
CA PRO A 187 -14.68 -8.00 13.45
C PRO A 187 -13.26 -7.98 12.88
N LEU A 188 -12.96 -8.84 11.90
CA LEU A 188 -11.69 -8.86 11.19
C LEU A 188 -11.40 -7.52 10.46
N ALA A 189 -12.44 -6.78 10.03
CA ALA A 189 -12.28 -5.45 9.41
C ALA A 189 -11.69 -4.41 10.39
N LEU A 190 -11.82 -4.62 11.70
CA LEU A 190 -11.23 -3.73 12.71
C LEU A 190 -9.69 -3.74 12.68
N LEU A 191 -9.05 -4.79 12.14
CA LEU A 191 -7.61 -4.79 11.92
C LEU A 191 -7.18 -3.70 10.94
N TYR A 192 -7.98 -3.44 9.92
CA TYR A 192 -7.74 -2.34 8.98
C TYR A 192 -7.92 -0.99 9.65
N VAL A 193 -8.92 -0.84 10.52
CA VAL A 193 -9.12 0.39 11.31
C VAL A 193 -7.95 0.61 12.25
N ALA A 194 -7.50 -0.42 12.96
CA ALA A 194 -6.34 -0.34 13.86
C ALA A 194 -5.06 0.04 13.10
N SER A 195 -4.80 -0.61 11.94
CA SER A 195 -3.65 -0.29 11.08
C SER A 195 -3.72 1.14 10.56
N GLY A 196 -4.87 1.58 10.00
CA GLY A 196 -5.05 2.94 9.52
C GLY A 196 -4.87 3.99 10.62
N SER A 197 -5.43 3.74 11.82
CA SER A 197 -5.27 4.62 12.98
C SER A 197 -3.80 4.69 13.44
N ALA A 198 -3.08 3.58 13.41
CA ALA A 198 -1.65 3.55 13.73
C ALA A 198 -0.81 4.36 12.71
N MET A 199 -1.19 4.37 11.41
CA MET A 199 -0.53 5.16 10.37
C MET A 199 -0.64 6.66 10.60
N ILE A 200 -1.79 7.15 11.07
CA ILE A 200 -2.02 8.59 11.31
C ILE A 200 -1.74 8.99 12.76
N SER A 201 -1.29 8.06 13.61
CA SER A 201 -0.95 8.34 15.00
C SER A 201 0.32 9.18 15.10
N THR A 202 0.49 9.85 16.25
CA THR A 202 1.71 10.60 16.60
C THR A 202 2.75 9.73 17.31
N ILE A 203 2.62 8.39 17.24
CA ILE A 203 3.58 7.46 17.83
C ILE A 203 4.94 7.65 17.16
N ARG A 204 5.94 8.00 17.97
CA ARG A 204 7.31 8.23 17.50
C ARG A 204 8.04 6.90 17.41
N ILE A 205 8.37 6.50 16.19
CA ILE A 205 9.16 5.29 15.93
C ILE A 205 10.62 5.73 15.74
N PRO A 206 11.56 5.24 16.58
CA PRO A 206 12.98 5.57 16.40
C PRO A 206 13.46 5.04 15.06
N LYS A 207 14.30 5.82 14.39
CA LYS A 207 14.93 5.40 13.14
C LYS A 207 16.03 4.38 13.47
N PRO A 208 16.06 3.19 12.82
CA PRO A 208 17.15 2.24 13.01
C PRO A 208 18.51 2.77 12.52
#